data_e0a7051514c714d552a125be9b846dfc
#
_entry.id   e0a7051514c714d552a125be9b846dfc
#
_cell.length_a   1.000
_cell.length_b   1.000
_cell.length_c   1.000
_cell.angle_alpha   90.00
_cell.angle_beta   90.00
_cell.angle_gamma   90.00
#
_symmetry.space_group_name_H-M   'P 1'
#
loop_
_entity.id
_entity.type
_entity.pdbx_description
1 polymer ?
#
loop_
_entity_poly.entity_id
_entity_poly.type
_entity_poly.pdbx_seq_one_letter_code
_entity_poly.pdbx_strand_id
1 'polypeptide(L)'
;VTDSNQPEDDRFYWVSATLNGAVRTYTNTPKDLDALKTQWVSQTRQAAYSLLLPNDWMVVKASETQTAIPDVWKTYRAAVRTACNDAVTAINAAADVPALQVAVKIDWPKNPDAKDV
;
A
#
# COMPACT_ATOMS: atom_id res chain seq x y z
N VAL A 1 -30.81 4.62 18.27
CA VAL A 1 -29.50 5.18 18.53
C VAL A 1 -29.03 5.98 17.32
N THR A 2 -28.63 7.20 17.57
CA THR A 2 -28.13 8.10 16.53
C THR A 2 -26.61 8.24 16.67
N ASP A 3 -25.89 8.14 15.56
CA ASP A 3 -24.45 8.34 15.57
C ASP A 3 -24.12 9.82 15.36
N SER A 4 -23.29 10.36 16.23
CA SER A 4 -22.67 11.65 16.07
C SER A 4 -21.22 11.41 15.66
N ASN A 5 -20.81 12.05 14.58
CA ASN A 5 -19.50 11.79 13.96
C ASN A 5 -19.43 10.34 13.42
N GLN A 6 -18.43 10.03 12.61
CA GLN A 6 -18.24 8.70 12.04
C GLN A 6 -16.89 8.15 12.47
N PRO A 7 -16.78 6.81 12.64
CA PRO A 7 -15.48 6.21 12.90
C PRO A 7 -14.58 6.32 11.66
N GLU A 8 -13.34 6.70 11.87
CA GLU A 8 -12.32 6.71 10.83
C GLU A 8 -11.68 5.31 10.70
N ASP A 9 -10.83 5.13 9.69
CA ASP A 9 -10.11 3.88 9.47
C ASP A 9 -9.20 3.57 10.67
N ASP A 10 -9.44 2.44 11.33
CA ASP A 10 -8.71 2.05 12.54
C ASP A 10 -7.25 1.67 12.28
N ARG A 11 -6.84 1.54 11.02
CA ARG A 11 -5.43 1.38 10.66
C ARG A 11 -4.64 2.67 10.88
N PHE A 12 -5.30 3.82 10.87
CA PHE A 12 -4.70 5.16 10.95
C PHE A 12 -5.11 5.93 12.20
N TYR A 13 -6.22 5.55 12.81
CA TYR A 13 -6.80 6.28 13.94
C TYR A 13 -7.13 5.32 15.08
N TRP A 14 -6.93 5.81 16.30
CA TRP A 14 -7.54 5.21 17.47
C TRP A 14 -8.99 5.68 17.50
N VAL A 15 -9.91 4.72 17.44
CA VAL A 15 -11.35 5.03 17.41
C VAL A 15 -11.96 4.58 18.73
N SER A 16 -12.65 5.50 19.40
CA SER A 16 -13.45 5.19 20.57
C SER A 16 -14.85 5.70 20.39
N ALA A 17 -15.80 5.12 21.12
CA ALA A 17 -17.20 5.52 21.08
C ALA A 17 -17.73 5.69 22.47
N THR A 18 -18.50 6.75 22.68
CA THR A 18 -19.23 6.99 23.94
C THR A 18 -20.71 7.07 23.64
N LEU A 19 -21.52 6.52 24.54
CA LEU A 19 -22.96 6.59 24.42
C LEU A 19 -23.50 7.53 25.48
N ASN A 20 -24.24 8.55 25.03
CA ASN A 20 -24.91 9.50 25.90
C ASN A 20 -26.40 9.54 25.52
N GLY A 21 -27.22 8.85 26.30
CA GLY A 21 -28.62 8.67 25.95
C GLY A 21 -28.77 7.85 24.66
N ALA A 22 -29.42 8.42 23.67
CA ALA A 22 -29.62 7.79 22.36
C ALA A 22 -28.58 8.23 21.32
N VAL A 23 -27.55 8.98 21.74
CA VAL A 23 -26.49 9.47 20.83
C VAL A 23 -25.19 8.76 21.11
N ARG A 24 -24.63 8.12 20.09
CA ARG A 24 -23.30 7.50 20.13
C ARG A 24 -22.31 8.43 19.44
N THR A 25 -21.28 8.85 20.14
CA THR A 25 -20.27 9.77 19.63
C THR A 25 -18.94 9.02 19.44
N TYR A 26 -18.39 9.09 18.23
CA TYR A 26 -17.08 8.53 17.92
C TYR A 26 -16.00 9.59 18.10
N THR A 27 -14.90 9.18 18.71
CA THR A 27 -13.69 10.01 18.85
C THR A 27 -12.57 9.33 18.06
N ASN A 28 -12.01 10.07 17.11
CA ASN A 28 -10.95 9.58 16.23
C ASN A 28 -9.66 10.33 16.55
N THR A 29 -8.66 9.62 17.07
CA THR A 29 -7.36 10.19 17.41
C THR A 29 -6.33 9.64 16.44
N PRO A 30 -5.61 10.50 15.68
CA PRO A 30 -4.58 10.02 14.75
C PRO A 30 -3.50 9.23 15.50
N LYS A 31 -3.10 8.10 14.90
CA LYS A 31 -1.94 7.34 15.39
C LYS A 31 -0.66 8.09 15.08
N ASP A 32 0.44 7.70 15.73
CA ASP A 32 1.74 8.31 15.50
C ASP A 32 2.14 8.22 14.03
N LEU A 33 2.37 9.39 13.42
CA LEU A 33 2.65 9.49 11.98
C LEU A 33 3.93 8.76 11.61
N ASP A 34 5.01 8.92 12.37
CA ASP A 34 6.30 8.30 12.05
C ASP A 34 6.22 6.78 12.15
N ALA A 35 5.52 6.25 13.15
CA ALA A 35 5.30 4.82 13.27
C ALA A 35 4.47 4.27 12.11
N LEU A 36 3.44 5.00 11.70
CA LEU A 36 2.62 4.62 10.54
C LEU A 36 3.44 4.63 9.24
N LYS A 37 4.27 5.64 9.04
CA LYS A 37 5.15 5.69 7.86
C LYS A 37 6.07 4.49 7.79
N THR A 38 6.73 4.14 8.88
CA THR A 38 7.60 2.97 8.95
C THR A 38 6.86 1.69 8.60
N GLN A 39 5.68 1.52 9.18
CA GLN A 39 4.83 0.36 8.93
C GLN A 39 4.41 0.26 7.46
N TRP A 40 3.93 1.36 6.89
CA TRP A 40 3.42 1.36 5.52
C TRP A 40 4.51 1.26 4.46
N VAL A 41 5.70 1.82 4.72
CA VAL A 41 6.86 1.61 3.85
C VAL A 41 7.22 0.12 3.81
N SER A 42 7.28 -0.54 4.97
CA SER A 42 7.55 -1.97 5.05
C SER A 42 6.52 -2.80 4.30
N GLN A 43 5.22 -2.52 4.50
CA GLN A 43 4.13 -3.22 3.82
C GLN A 43 4.17 -2.99 2.30
N THR A 44 4.49 -1.77 1.86
CA THR A 44 4.60 -1.43 0.45
C THR A 44 5.72 -2.22 -0.22
N ARG A 45 6.88 -2.30 0.42
CA ARG A 45 8.00 -3.09 -0.09
C ARG A 45 7.69 -4.58 -0.13
N GLN A 46 7.00 -5.10 0.88
CA GLN A 46 6.56 -6.50 0.89
C GLN A 46 5.54 -6.79 -0.21
N ALA A 47 4.63 -5.87 -0.47
CA ALA A 47 3.66 -6.02 -1.57
C ALA A 47 4.38 -6.08 -2.91
N ALA A 48 5.35 -5.18 -3.16
CA ALA A 48 6.16 -5.21 -4.37
C ALA A 48 6.95 -6.53 -4.50
N TYR A 49 7.58 -6.97 -3.42
CA TYR A 49 8.31 -8.25 -3.38
C TYR A 49 7.39 -9.41 -3.74
N SER A 50 6.18 -9.43 -3.19
CA SER A 50 5.19 -10.48 -3.47
C SER A 50 4.77 -10.52 -4.95
N LEU A 51 4.77 -9.36 -5.61
CA LEU A 51 4.46 -9.28 -7.04
C LEU A 51 5.62 -9.73 -7.92
N LEU A 52 6.87 -9.54 -7.46
CA LEU A 52 8.07 -9.91 -8.21
C LEU A 52 8.49 -11.35 -8.00
N LEU A 53 8.23 -11.91 -6.82
CA LEU A 53 8.72 -13.23 -6.43
C LEU A 53 8.29 -14.34 -7.40
N PRO A 54 7.02 -14.44 -7.84
CA PRO A 54 6.60 -15.53 -8.73
C PRO A 54 7.30 -15.53 -10.09
N ASN A 55 7.89 -14.41 -10.50
CA ASN A 55 8.58 -14.27 -11.79
C ASN A 55 10.08 -14.02 -11.67
N ASP A 56 10.66 -14.15 -10.47
CA ASP A 56 12.11 -14.01 -10.25
C ASP A 56 12.90 -15.08 -11.01
N TRP A 57 12.33 -16.26 -11.23
CA TRP A 57 12.98 -17.33 -12.00
C TRP A 57 13.37 -16.87 -13.42
N MET A 58 12.64 -15.92 -13.99
CA MET A 58 12.95 -15.37 -15.32
C MET A 58 14.29 -14.65 -15.34
N VAL A 59 14.62 -13.95 -14.24
CA VAL A 59 15.90 -13.25 -14.09
C VAL A 59 17.04 -14.26 -13.98
N VAL A 60 16.85 -15.29 -13.18
CA VAL A 60 17.85 -16.37 -13.02
C VAL A 60 18.08 -17.09 -14.34
N LYS A 61 17.01 -17.46 -15.02
CA LYS A 61 17.09 -18.12 -16.34
C LYS A 61 17.81 -17.25 -17.37
N ALA A 62 17.50 -15.95 -17.41
CA ALA A 62 18.15 -15.02 -18.33
C ALA A 62 19.66 -14.94 -18.07
N SER A 63 20.06 -14.93 -16.80
CA SER A 63 21.47 -14.93 -16.41
C SER A 63 22.19 -16.22 -16.80
N GLU A 64 21.55 -17.37 -16.56
CA GLU A 64 22.15 -18.69 -16.83
C GLU A 64 22.24 -19.03 -18.31
N THR A 65 21.21 -18.67 -19.08
CA THR A 65 21.07 -19.09 -20.49
C THR A 65 21.43 -18.00 -21.49
N GLN A 66 21.74 -16.80 -21.03
CA GLN A 66 21.97 -15.61 -21.85
C GLN A 66 20.77 -15.28 -22.73
N THR A 67 19.56 -15.66 -22.29
CA THR A 67 18.31 -15.39 -22.98
C THR A 67 17.60 -14.23 -22.30
N ALA A 68 17.24 -13.19 -23.07
CA ALA A 68 16.57 -12.01 -22.50
C ALA A 68 15.21 -12.35 -21.89
N ILE A 69 14.85 -11.66 -20.81
CA ILE A 69 13.52 -11.71 -20.23
C ILE A 69 12.51 -11.17 -21.27
N PRO A 70 11.33 -11.82 -21.47
CA PRO A 70 10.32 -11.28 -22.36
C PRO A 70 9.97 -9.81 -22.01
N ASP A 71 9.78 -8.98 -23.03
CA ASP A 71 9.59 -7.53 -22.84
C ASP A 71 8.39 -7.20 -21.95
N VAL A 72 7.29 -7.94 -22.06
CA VAL A 72 6.09 -7.72 -21.24
C VAL A 72 6.40 -7.88 -19.75
N TRP A 73 7.22 -8.87 -19.40
CA TRP A 73 7.63 -9.11 -18.02
C TRP A 73 8.67 -8.11 -17.54
N LYS A 74 9.60 -7.74 -18.41
CA LYS A 74 10.58 -6.71 -18.11
C LYS A 74 9.90 -5.38 -17.81
N THR A 75 8.92 -5.00 -18.61
CA THR A 75 8.13 -3.78 -18.43
C THR A 75 7.32 -3.85 -17.13
N TYR A 76 6.65 -4.99 -16.88
CA TYR A 76 5.88 -5.17 -15.65
C TYR A 76 6.76 -5.05 -14.40
N ARG A 77 7.89 -5.75 -14.38
CA ARG A 77 8.81 -5.73 -13.24
C ARG A 77 9.35 -4.33 -12.97
N ALA A 78 9.71 -3.59 -14.02
CA ALA A 78 10.14 -2.20 -13.89
C ALA A 78 9.03 -1.31 -13.34
N ALA A 79 7.80 -1.50 -13.83
CA ALA A 79 6.63 -0.75 -13.37
C ALA A 79 6.32 -1.03 -11.89
N VAL A 80 6.48 -2.27 -11.41
CA VAL A 80 6.30 -2.62 -10.00
C VAL A 80 7.35 -1.88 -9.14
N ARG A 81 8.61 -1.87 -9.56
CA ARG A 81 9.67 -1.16 -8.83
C ARG A 81 9.40 0.35 -8.78
N THR A 82 8.96 0.93 -9.90
CA THR A 82 8.63 2.36 -9.95
C THR A 82 7.44 2.68 -9.04
N ALA A 83 6.38 1.89 -9.09
CA ALA A 83 5.21 2.08 -8.23
C ALA A 83 5.59 2.00 -6.75
N CYS A 84 6.45 1.04 -6.38
CA CYS A 84 6.94 0.90 -5.02
C CYS A 84 7.74 2.14 -4.58
N ASN A 85 8.69 2.59 -5.41
CA ASN A 85 9.55 3.73 -5.09
C ASN A 85 8.73 5.02 -4.97
N ASP A 86 7.79 5.24 -5.88
CA ASP A 86 6.91 6.40 -5.85
C ASP A 86 6.02 6.40 -4.61
N ALA A 87 5.49 5.23 -4.25
CA ALA A 87 4.67 5.09 -3.06
C ALA A 87 5.47 5.36 -1.78
N VAL A 88 6.68 4.82 -1.68
CA VAL A 88 7.57 5.06 -0.53
C VAL A 88 7.90 6.55 -0.40
N THR A 89 8.19 7.21 -1.52
CA THR A 89 8.45 8.65 -1.54
C THR A 89 7.24 9.44 -1.04
N ALA A 90 6.04 9.11 -1.53
CA ALA A 90 4.80 9.77 -1.12
C ALA A 90 4.49 9.55 0.36
N ILE A 91 4.70 8.32 0.85
CA ILE A 91 4.49 7.98 2.27
C ILE A 91 5.43 8.82 3.15
N ASN A 92 6.71 8.89 2.80
CA ASN A 92 7.69 9.65 3.57
C ASN A 92 7.44 11.17 3.51
N ALA A 93 6.83 11.66 2.44
CA ALA A 93 6.51 13.07 2.27
C ALA A 93 5.19 13.49 2.92
N ALA A 94 4.38 12.54 3.40
CA ALA A 94 3.09 12.86 4.00
C ALA A 94 3.28 13.73 5.26
N ALA A 95 2.57 14.85 5.31
CA ALA A 95 2.69 15.80 6.41
C ALA A 95 1.78 15.45 7.59
N ASP A 96 0.75 14.64 7.35
CA ASP A 96 -0.23 14.24 8.37
C ASP A 96 -0.85 12.89 8.00
N VAL A 97 -1.71 12.39 8.87
CA VAL A 97 -2.39 11.10 8.67
C VAL A 97 -3.32 11.11 7.45
N PRO A 98 -4.14 12.15 7.20
CA PRO A 98 -4.94 12.18 5.97
C PRO A 98 -4.11 12.11 4.68
N ALA A 99 -2.97 12.80 4.62
CA ALA A 99 -2.06 12.72 3.49
C ALA A 99 -1.47 11.32 3.34
N LEU A 100 -1.13 10.66 4.44
CA LEU A 100 -0.66 9.29 4.45
C LEU A 100 -1.72 8.32 3.92
N GLN A 101 -2.98 8.50 4.29
CA GLN A 101 -4.08 7.67 3.79
C GLN A 101 -4.21 7.72 2.27
N VAL A 102 -3.92 8.87 1.67
CA VAL A 102 -3.88 9.00 0.20
C VAL A 102 -2.64 8.30 -0.37
N ALA A 103 -1.48 8.49 0.26
CA ALA A 103 -0.21 7.94 -0.22
C ALA A 103 -0.18 6.41 -0.23
N VAL A 104 -0.91 5.74 0.66
CA VAL A 104 -0.94 4.27 0.72
C VAL A 104 -1.86 3.63 -0.30
N LYS A 105 -2.64 4.41 -1.03
CA LYS A 105 -3.47 3.93 -2.13
C LYS A 105 -2.61 3.79 -3.37
N ILE A 106 -2.08 2.61 -3.59
CA ILE A 106 -1.12 2.33 -4.66
C ILE A 106 -1.83 1.65 -5.81
N ASP A 107 -1.64 2.17 -7.01
CA ASP A 107 -2.14 1.54 -8.24
C ASP A 107 -1.02 0.66 -8.80
N TRP A 108 -1.03 -0.61 -8.41
CA TRP A 108 -0.04 -1.57 -8.86
C TRP A 108 -0.27 -1.94 -10.33
N PRO A 109 0.81 -2.12 -11.12
CA PRO A 109 0.66 -2.56 -12.50
C PRO A 109 0.01 -3.93 -12.58
N LYS A 110 -0.72 -4.14 -13.69
CA LYS A 110 -1.42 -5.39 -13.94
C LYS A 110 -0.41 -6.47 -14.35
N ASN A 111 -0.52 -7.64 -13.72
CA ASN A 111 0.29 -8.81 -14.09
C ASN A 111 0.01 -9.21 -15.55
N PRO A 112 1.05 -9.43 -16.39
CA PRO A 112 0.85 -9.83 -17.78
C PRO A 112 0.05 -11.11 -17.98
N ASP A 113 0.08 -12.01 -16.99
CA ASP A 113 -0.70 -13.26 -17.02
C ASP A 113 -2.09 -13.12 -16.42
N ALA A 114 -2.44 -11.96 -15.86
CA ALA A 114 -3.76 -11.75 -15.28
C ALA A 114 -4.81 -11.75 -16.38
N LYS A 115 -5.87 -12.54 -16.18
CA LYS A 115 -6.99 -12.56 -17.10
C LYS A 115 -7.96 -11.44 -16.73
N ASP A 116 -8.51 -10.80 -17.76
CA ASP A 116 -9.61 -9.87 -17.56
C ASP A 116 -10.87 -10.66 -17.18
N VAL A 117 -11.52 -10.19 -16.14
CA VAL A 117 -12.74 -10.83 -15.64
C VAL A 117 -13.94 -9.98 -16.01
#